data_8833e19857f6afa50d27067126e50aa5
#
_entry.id   8833e19857f6afa50d27067126e50aa5
#
_cell.length_a   1.000
_cell.length_b   1.000
_cell.length_c   1.000
_cell.angle_alpha   90.00
_cell.angle_beta   90.00
_cell.angle_gamma   90.00
#
_symmetry.space_group_name_H-M   'P 1'
#
loop_
_entity.id
_entity.type
_entity.pdbx_description
1 polymer ?
#
loop_
_entity_poly.entity_id
_entity_poly.type
_entity_poly.pdbx_seq_one_letter_code
_entity_poly.pdbx_strand_id
1 'polypeptide(L)'
;MNGKITLCVIISFFFTFTLLFSTNASSLDPTPSLFNYEFFTQEFEPDKKIILLLGSSNVGQLNVAKINEMVSSQHTDYEIFNLAYNADTPKIRFNIIEETISLKPEYVFYGVSFIDFRSPTEKENIFDIKFSFAQLLPNNTIEKFNPKFNTIEKIKETFISTGLFPPPRKIFSIPNTPFFEYNEDSTTIVTKDELKRELPLSGVYASEINLTDDHQEVQYFEKIISEFQKNNIKVVIFTTPVPNLYYNALSDSVKDDFNKLLEKVSNDYDVEIYNFSNEFGDMDIYWDLIHVSYNEKSLVYSESVAKIILKEIES
;
A
#
# COMPACT_ATOMS: atom_id res chain seq x y z
N MET A 1 17.95 -29.59 38.97
CA MET A 1 17.48 -28.19 38.89
C MET A 1 16.01 -28.20 39.29
N ASN A 2 15.61 -27.44 40.32
CA ASN A 2 14.28 -27.58 40.91
C ASN A 2 13.20 -27.08 39.93
N GLY A 3 12.26 -27.94 39.55
CA GLY A 3 11.16 -27.61 38.62
C GLY A 3 10.35 -26.36 38.97
N LYS A 4 10.37 -25.94 40.24
CA LYS A 4 9.77 -24.68 40.72
C LYS A 4 10.50 -23.43 40.15
N ILE A 5 11.84 -23.47 40.02
CA ILE A 5 12.64 -22.39 39.49
C ILE A 5 12.40 -22.26 37.98
N THR A 6 12.31 -23.37 37.28
CA THR A 6 12.03 -23.37 35.84
C THR A 6 10.64 -22.81 35.53
N LEU A 7 9.64 -23.19 36.35
CA LEU A 7 8.27 -22.67 36.20
C LEU A 7 8.19 -21.16 36.47
N CYS A 8 8.88 -20.65 37.50
CA CYS A 8 8.91 -19.21 37.77
C CYS A 8 9.59 -18.42 36.66
N VAL A 9 10.65 -18.95 36.06
CA VAL A 9 11.33 -18.25 34.91
C VAL A 9 10.44 -18.23 33.70
N ILE A 10 9.72 -19.31 33.38
CA ILE A 10 8.77 -19.35 32.26
C ILE A 10 7.60 -18.39 32.49
N ILE A 11 7.02 -18.36 33.68
CA ILE A 11 5.92 -17.45 34.03
C ILE A 11 6.40 -16.00 33.98
N SER A 12 7.57 -15.68 34.51
CA SER A 12 8.15 -14.34 34.46
C SER A 12 8.43 -13.89 33.03
N PHE A 13 8.95 -14.81 32.20
CA PHE A 13 9.17 -14.52 30.77
C PHE A 13 7.85 -14.25 30.03
N PHE A 14 6.83 -15.06 30.25
CA PHE A 14 5.49 -14.84 29.70
C PHE A 14 4.85 -13.54 30.18
N PHE A 15 4.99 -13.21 31.46
CA PHE A 15 4.43 -12.00 32.03
C PHE A 15 5.13 -10.74 31.53
N THR A 16 6.47 -10.77 31.45
CA THR A 16 7.26 -9.67 30.88
C THR A 16 6.99 -9.50 29.39
N PHE A 17 6.82 -10.62 28.67
CA PHE A 17 6.46 -10.64 27.26
C PHE A 17 5.06 -10.05 27.04
N THR A 18 4.07 -10.46 27.85
CA THR A 18 2.69 -9.92 27.77
C THR A 18 2.62 -8.44 28.14
N LEU A 19 3.40 -7.99 29.15
CA LEU A 19 3.47 -6.59 29.54
C LEU A 19 4.15 -5.73 28.46
N LEU A 20 5.24 -6.17 27.88
CA LEU A 20 5.89 -5.50 26.74
C LEU A 20 4.96 -5.40 25.53
N PHE A 21 4.09 -6.39 25.34
CA PHE A 21 3.11 -6.39 24.26
C PHE A 21 1.91 -5.49 24.54
N SER A 22 1.37 -5.54 25.79
CA SER A 22 0.18 -4.71 26.13
C SER A 22 0.50 -3.22 26.20
N THR A 23 1.71 -2.83 26.56
CA THR A 23 2.12 -1.42 26.59
C THR A 23 2.46 -0.85 25.22
N ASN A 24 2.83 -1.70 24.25
CA ASN A 24 3.12 -1.26 22.88
C ASN A 24 1.89 -1.33 21.96
N ALA A 25 0.90 -2.17 22.26
CA ALA A 25 -0.30 -2.30 21.44
C ALA A 25 -1.27 -1.09 21.51
N SER A 26 -1.17 -0.26 22.56
CA SER A 26 -2.02 0.91 22.73
C SER A 26 -1.44 2.21 22.20
N SER A 27 -0.17 2.21 21.74
CA SER A 27 0.52 3.40 21.23
C SER A 27 1.02 3.26 19.79
N LEU A 28 0.69 2.18 19.11
CA LEU A 28 0.95 2.02 17.68
C LEU A 28 -0.21 2.67 16.92
N ASP A 29 -0.21 3.99 16.90
CA ASP A 29 -0.70 4.71 15.75
C ASP A 29 0.32 4.38 14.64
N PRO A 30 -0.01 3.56 13.62
CA PRO A 30 0.99 3.01 12.70
C PRO A 30 1.62 4.07 11.79
N THR A 31 1.17 5.30 11.88
CA THR A 31 1.38 6.32 10.88
C THR A 31 2.73 7.01 10.87
N PRO A 32 3.38 7.37 11.99
CA PRO A 32 4.60 8.19 11.88
C PRO A 32 5.87 7.42 11.54
N SER A 33 5.95 6.11 11.81
CA SER A 33 7.19 5.34 11.61
C SER A 33 7.32 4.71 10.21
N LEU A 34 6.24 4.68 9.43
CA LEU A 34 6.19 4.08 8.11
C LEU A 34 6.65 5.03 6.99
N PHE A 35 6.65 6.34 7.26
CA PHE A 35 7.01 7.34 6.27
C PHE A 35 8.44 7.82 6.46
N ASN A 36 9.19 7.82 5.37
CA ASN A 36 10.49 8.49 5.31
C ASN A 36 10.26 10.00 5.23
N TYR A 37 10.20 10.66 6.40
CA TYR A 37 10.01 12.12 6.47
C TYR A 37 11.13 12.90 5.76
N GLU A 38 12.32 12.31 5.58
CA GLU A 38 13.41 12.92 4.81
C GLU A 38 12.99 13.20 3.37
N PHE A 39 12.10 12.38 2.80
CA PHE A 39 11.56 12.62 1.47
C PHE A 39 10.81 13.95 1.38
N PHE A 40 10.02 14.32 2.40
CA PHE A 40 9.25 15.56 2.39
C PHE A 40 10.10 16.82 2.64
N THR A 41 11.34 16.66 3.08
CA THR A 41 12.27 17.76 3.35
C THR A 41 13.38 17.88 2.32
N GLN A 42 13.44 16.98 1.34
CA GLN A 42 14.44 17.06 0.27
C GLN A 42 14.17 18.24 -0.66
N GLU A 43 15.23 18.79 -1.24
CA GLU A 43 15.09 19.78 -2.30
C GLU A 43 14.86 19.06 -3.64
N PHE A 44 13.78 19.42 -4.30
CA PHE A 44 13.47 18.96 -5.65
C PHE A 44 14.11 19.90 -6.68
N GLU A 45 14.32 19.42 -7.91
CA GLU A 45 14.82 20.27 -8.98
C GLU A 45 13.88 21.48 -9.19
N PRO A 46 14.40 22.73 -9.09
CA PRO A 46 13.53 23.94 -9.08
C PRO A 46 12.65 24.11 -10.32
N ASP A 47 13.13 23.57 -11.46
CA ASP A 47 12.45 23.72 -12.75
C ASP A 47 11.48 22.56 -13.06
N LYS A 48 11.33 21.62 -12.12
CA LYS A 48 10.41 20.48 -12.28
C LYS A 48 9.09 20.71 -11.55
N LYS A 49 8.03 20.36 -12.24
CA LYS A 49 6.69 20.23 -11.69
C LYS A 49 6.51 18.80 -11.17
N ILE A 50 5.92 18.66 -10.01
CA ILE A 50 5.78 17.36 -9.36
C ILE A 50 4.41 16.77 -9.66
N ILE A 51 4.41 15.50 -10.04
CA ILE A 51 3.21 14.65 -10.10
C ILE A 51 3.36 13.55 -9.06
N LEU A 52 2.35 13.35 -8.23
CA LEU A 52 2.31 12.30 -7.23
C LEU A 52 1.31 11.21 -7.61
N LEU A 53 1.74 9.97 -7.52
CA LEU A 53 0.87 8.80 -7.53
C LEU A 53 0.63 8.39 -6.08
N LEU A 54 -0.62 8.36 -5.64
CA LEU A 54 -1.02 7.97 -4.29
C LEU A 54 -1.87 6.70 -4.33
N GLY A 55 -1.85 5.92 -3.26
CA GLY A 55 -2.69 4.74 -3.10
C GLY A 55 -2.00 3.63 -2.32
N SER A 56 -2.66 2.48 -2.26
CA SER A 56 -2.19 1.30 -1.55
C SER A 56 -1.13 0.51 -2.35
N SER A 57 -0.82 -0.70 -1.89
CA SER A 57 0.12 -1.62 -2.57
C SER A 57 -0.21 -1.85 -4.05
N ASN A 58 -1.47 -1.72 -4.46
CA ASN A 58 -1.88 -1.84 -5.85
C ASN A 58 -1.28 -0.73 -6.74
N VAL A 59 -1.16 0.49 -6.21
CA VAL A 59 -0.49 1.60 -6.87
C VAL A 59 1.03 1.45 -6.74
N GLY A 60 1.50 0.87 -5.64
CA GLY A 60 2.90 0.55 -5.43
C GLY A 60 3.50 -0.28 -6.56
N GLN A 61 2.72 -1.14 -7.20
CA GLN A 61 3.17 -1.99 -8.32
C GLN A 61 3.39 -1.26 -9.66
N LEU A 62 3.08 0.03 -9.75
CA LEU A 62 3.36 0.82 -10.95
C LEU A 62 4.86 1.00 -11.17
N ASN A 63 5.31 0.78 -12.40
CA ASN A 63 6.68 1.05 -12.81
C ASN A 63 6.87 2.55 -13.10
N VAL A 64 7.27 3.30 -12.06
CA VAL A 64 7.46 4.75 -12.14
C VAL A 64 8.54 5.14 -13.15
N ALA A 65 9.58 4.32 -13.31
CA ALA A 65 10.62 4.59 -14.31
C ALA A 65 10.04 4.59 -15.73
N LYS A 66 9.13 3.63 -16.03
CA LYS A 66 8.43 3.58 -17.31
C LYS A 66 7.48 4.76 -17.50
N ILE A 67 6.76 5.14 -16.45
CA ILE A 67 5.87 6.31 -16.48
C ILE A 67 6.68 7.59 -16.74
N ASN A 68 7.77 7.81 -15.99
CA ASN A 68 8.66 8.95 -16.19
C ASN A 68 9.28 8.97 -17.61
N GLU A 69 9.72 7.82 -18.13
CA GLU A 69 10.21 7.71 -19.51
C GLU A 69 9.19 8.23 -20.52
N MET A 70 7.94 7.76 -20.42
CA MET A 70 6.89 8.13 -21.36
C MET A 70 6.49 9.61 -21.23
N VAL A 71 6.32 10.11 -20.01
CA VAL A 71 5.92 11.50 -19.79
C VAL A 71 7.07 12.45 -20.17
N SER A 72 8.30 12.17 -19.75
CA SER A 72 9.46 13.02 -20.06
C SER A 72 9.82 13.06 -21.55
N SER A 73 9.39 12.07 -22.33
CA SER A 73 9.56 12.10 -23.79
C SER A 73 8.79 13.23 -24.47
N GLN A 74 7.75 13.78 -23.82
CA GLN A 74 6.87 14.84 -24.33
C GLN A 74 6.92 16.09 -23.46
N HIS A 75 7.04 15.92 -22.14
CA HIS A 75 7.02 16.97 -21.12
C HIS A 75 8.21 16.81 -20.17
N THR A 76 9.33 17.43 -20.53
CA THR A 76 10.58 17.32 -19.77
C THR A 76 10.59 18.08 -18.45
N ASP A 77 9.59 18.92 -18.20
CA ASP A 77 9.43 19.74 -17.01
C ASP A 77 8.69 19.04 -15.87
N TYR A 78 8.26 17.78 -16.03
CA TYR A 78 7.61 17.01 -14.99
C TYR A 78 8.52 15.94 -14.39
N GLU A 79 8.34 15.70 -13.09
CA GLU A 79 8.91 14.56 -12.37
C GLU A 79 7.82 13.85 -11.59
N ILE A 80 7.78 12.51 -11.66
CA ILE A 80 6.73 11.69 -11.10
C ILE A 80 7.28 10.85 -9.95
N PHE A 81 6.59 10.88 -8.81
CA PHE A 81 6.89 10.08 -7.64
C PHE A 81 5.69 9.20 -7.27
N ASN A 82 5.96 7.97 -6.93
CA ASN A 82 4.96 7.04 -6.40
C ASN A 82 5.07 7.00 -4.87
N LEU A 83 4.13 7.66 -4.19
CA LEU A 83 4.06 7.69 -2.73
C LEU A 83 3.11 6.62 -2.17
N ALA A 84 2.81 5.59 -2.95
CA ALA A 84 2.05 4.45 -2.47
C ALA A 84 2.78 3.70 -1.37
N TYR A 85 2.05 3.07 -0.47
CA TYR A 85 2.61 2.16 0.53
C TYR A 85 1.63 1.03 0.89
N ASN A 86 2.14 0.00 1.56
CA ASN A 86 1.36 -1.19 1.88
C ASN A 86 0.20 -0.88 2.83
N ALA A 87 -0.99 -1.42 2.52
CA ALA A 87 -2.21 -1.27 3.31
C ALA A 87 -2.61 0.20 3.56
N ASP A 88 -2.29 1.09 2.61
CA ASP A 88 -2.75 2.47 2.64
C ASP A 88 -4.28 2.54 2.54
N THR A 89 -4.89 3.28 3.45
CA THR A 89 -6.31 3.61 3.39
C THR A 89 -6.48 5.13 3.37
N PRO A 90 -7.63 5.65 2.90
CA PRO A 90 -7.88 7.09 2.93
C PRO A 90 -7.64 7.73 4.30
N LYS A 91 -8.05 7.07 5.39
CA LYS A 91 -7.80 7.56 6.75
C LYS A 91 -6.31 7.66 7.09
N ILE A 92 -5.55 6.63 6.76
CA ILE A 92 -4.10 6.61 7.01
C ILE A 92 -3.42 7.68 6.15
N ARG A 93 -3.76 7.76 4.86
CA ARG A 93 -3.24 8.77 3.93
C ARG A 93 -3.51 10.20 4.41
N PHE A 94 -4.66 10.45 5.00
CA PHE A 94 -5.01 11.77 5.52
C PHE A 94 -4.07 12.26 6.63
N ASN A 95 -3.44 11.35 7.39
CA ASN A 95 -2.51 11.72 8.46
C ASN A 95 -1.22 12.41 7.97
N ILE A 96 -0.90 12.28 6.67
CA ILE A 96 0.27 12.92 6.05
C ILE A 96 -0.13 13.87 4.92
N ILE A 97 -1.37 14.35 4.95
CA ILE A 97 -1.88 15.21 3.89
C ILE A 97 -1.13 16.55 3.83
N GLU A 98 -0.77 17.11 4.97
CA GLU A 98 -0.05 18.39 5.07
C GLU A 98 1.37 18.27 4.49
N GLU A 99 2.09 17.19 4.80
CA GLU A 99 3.40 16.89 4.23
C GLU A 99 3.30 16.70 2.72
N THR A 100 2.28 15.96 2.26
CA THR A 100 2.05 15.76 0.84
C THR A 100 1.76 17.07 0.11
N ILE A 101 0.94 17.93 0.67
CA ILE A 101 0.64 19.27 0.15
C ILE A 101 1.89 20.16 0.14
N SER A 102 2.78 20.02 1.14
CA SER A 102 4.01 20.83 1.24
C SER A 102 4.98 20.62 0.07
N LEU A 103 4.89 19.48 -0.63
CA LEU A 103 5.64 19.20 -1.85
C LEU A 103 5.15 20.04 -3.04
N LYS A 104 4.00 20.70 -2.93
CA LYS A 104 3.36 21.53 -3.98
C LYS A 104 3.23 20.80 -5.32
N PRO A 105 2.70 19.59 -5.34
CA PRO A 105 2.50 18.88 -6.61
C PRO A 105 1.51 19.68 -7.49
N GLU A 106 1.72 19.64 -8.80
CA GLU A 106 0.75 20.18 -9.74
C GLU A 106 -0.45 19.23 -9.90
N TYR A 107 -0.15 17.92 -9.90
CA TYR A 107 -1.15 16.87 -9.99
C TYR A 107 -0.96 15.79 -8.91
N VAL A 108 -2.08 15.27 -8.44
CA VAL A 108 -2.17 14.04 -7.67
C VAL A 108 -3.04 13.05 -8.43
N PHE A 109 -2.48 11.91 -8.80
CA PHE A 109 -3.19 10.76 -9.33
C PHE A 109 -3.41 9.76 -8.19
N TYR A 110 -4.64 9.67 -7.69
CA TYR A 110 -4.97 8.81 -6.57
C TYR A 110 -5.61 7.51 -7.05
N GLY A 111 -4.87 6.43 -6.96
CA GLY A 111 -5.36 5.09 -7.30
C GLY A 111 -6.09 4.45 -6.13
N VAL A 112 -7.30 3.98 -6.40
CA VAL A 112 -8.18 3.34 -5.40
C VAL A 112 -8.70 1.99 -5.90
N SER A 113 -9.02 1.12 -4.96
CA SER A 113 -9.59 -0.21 -5.22
C SER A 113 -10.80 -0.47 -4.33
N PHE A 114 -11.52 -1.56 -4.62
CA PHE A 114 -12.61 -2.04 -3.76
C PHE A 114 -12.17 -2.27 -2.31
N ILE A 115 -10.90 -2.63 -2.10
CA ILE A 115 -10.37 -3.02 -0.79
C ILE A 115 -10.12 -1.82 0.10
N ASP A 116 -9.81 -0.66 -0.47
CA ASP A 116 -9.43 0.54 0.27
C ASP A 116 -10.60 1.12 1.08
N PHE A 117 -11.84 0.76 0.73
CA PHE A 117 -13.08 1.23 1.38
C PHE A 117 -13.79 0.15 2.23
N ARG A 118 -13.17 -0.99 2.46
CA ARG A 118 -13.76 -2.01 3.32
C ARG A 118 -13.71 -1.58 4.78
N SER A 119 -14.77 -1.90 5.53
CA SER A 119 -14.75 -1.71 6.97
C SER A 119 -13.81 -2.74 7.60
N PRO A 120 -12.89 -2.33 8.49
CA PRO A 120 -12.06 -3.27 9.23
C PRO A 120 -12.97 -4.24 10.00
N THR A 121 -12.84 -5.53 9.75
CA THR A 121 -13.53 -6.54 10.58
C THR A 121 -12.73 -6.73 11.86
N GLU A 122 -13.42 -7.08 12.99
CA GLU A 122 -12.71 -7.39 14.25
C GLU A 122 -11.65 -8.48 14.09
N LYS A 123 -11.76 -9.34 13.07
CA LYS A 123 -10.78 -10.39 12.75
C LYS A 123 -9.52 -9.85 12.08
N GLU A 124 -9.59 -8.77 11.34
CA GLU A 124 -8.43 -8.16 10.69
C GLU A 124 -7.46 -7.58 11.72
N ASN A 125 -7.95 -7.04 12.82
CA ASN A 125 -7.13 -6.58 13.94
C ASN A 125 -6.26 -7.70 14.57
N ILE A 126 -6.65 -8.97 14.41
CA ILE A 126 -5.89 -10.12 14.92
C ILE A 126 -4.88 -10.63 13.88
N PHE A 127 -5.17 -10.48 12.58
CA PHE A 127 -4.26 -10.91 11.50
C PHE A 127 -3.13 -9.89 11.26
N ASP A 128 -3.39 -8.59 11.38
CA ASP A 128 -2.36 -7.55 11.35
C ASP A 128 -1.29 -7.78 12.42
N ILE A 129 -1.66 -8.28 13.59
CA ILE A 129 -0.70 -8.64 14.64
C ILE A 129 0.25 -9.76 14.18
N LYS A 130 -0.19 -10.73 13.38
CA LYS A 130 0.66 -11.84 12.93
C LYS A 130 1.59 -11.49 11.77
N PHE A 131 1.15 -10.62 10.86
CA PHE A 131 1.98 -10.19 9.74
C PHE A 131 3.02 -9.13 10.17
N SER A 132 2.63 -8.22 11.05
CA SER A 132 3.51 -7.18 11.59
C SER A 132 4.69 -7.73 12.39
N PHE A 133 4.61 -8.94 12.94
CA PHE A 133 5.70 -9.51 13.75
C PHE A 133 6.98 -9.76 12.96
N ALA A 134 6.90 -10.10 11.69
CA ALA A 134 8.07 -10.30 10.84
C ALA A 134 8.61 -8.97 10.27
N GLN A 135 7.75 -7.95 10.17
CA GLN A 135 8.10 -6.61 9.68
C GLN A 135 8.54 -5.64 10.80
N LEU A 136 8.11 -5.88 12.05
CA LEU A 136 8.36 -5.00 13.20
C LEU A 136 9.75 -5.11 13.83
N LEU A 137 10.70 -5.83 13.22
CA LEU A 137 12.11 -5.73 13.61
C LEU A 137 12.83 -4.82 12.60
N PRO A 138 12.81 -3.49 12.78
CA PRO A 138 13.57 -2.59 11.92
C PRO A 138 15.05 -2.90 12.08
N ASN A 139 15.71 -3.23 10.97
CA ASN A 139 17.13 -3.53 10.93
C ASN A 139 17.99 -2.40 11.52
N ASN A 140 17.49 -1.19 11.60
CA ASN A 140 18.26 0.00 11.98
C ASN A 140 18.06 0.51 13.42
N THR A 141 17.03 0.03 14.13
CA THR A 141 16.75 0.55 15.49
C THR A 141 17.52 -0.22 16.58
N ILE A 142 17.89 -1.46 16.30
CA ILE A 142 18.61 -2.32 17.26
C ILE A 142 20.11 -1.97 17.32
N GLU A 143 20.72 -1.54 16.23
CA GLU A 143 22.14 -1.12 16.19
C GLU A 143 22.44 0.11 17.06
N LYS A 144 21.47 1.02 17.26
CA LYS A 144 21.65 2.21 18.08
C LYS A 144 21.62 1.97 19.60
N PHE A 145 21.08 0.81 20.05
CA PHE A 145 20.84 0.62 21.48
C PHE A 145 21.81 -0.28 22.24
N ASN A 146 22.54 -1.19 21.60
CA ASN A 146 23.63 -1.91 22.32
C ASN A 146 24.50 -2.82 21.39
N PRO A 147 25.84 -2.67 21.34
CA PRO A 147 26.72 -3.51 20.52
C PRO A 147 26.91 -4.94 21.00
N LYS A 148 26.18 -5.38 22.02
CA LYS A 148 26.23 -6.77 22.56
C LYS A 148 25.08 -7.68 22.12
N PHE A 149 24.20 -7.25 21.23
CA PHE A 149 23.03 -8.02 20.79
C PHE A 149 23.24 -8.97 19.61
N ASN A 150 24.47 -9.47 19.38
CA ASN A 150 24.73 -10.63 18.49
C ASN A 150 23.95 -11.91 18.87
N THR A 151 23.29 -11.90 20.03
CA THR A 151 22.53 -13.06 20.51
C THR A 151 21.16 -13.18 19.84
N ILE A 152 20.51 -12.05 19.50
CA ILE A 152 19.18 -12.07 18.86
C ILE A 152 19.31 -12.46 17.38
N GLU A 153 20.33 -11.95 16.68
CA GLU A 153 20.59 -12.38 15.30
C GLU A 153 20.94 -13.88 15.24
N LYS A 154 21.78 -14.39 16.15
CA LYS A 154 22.06 -15.83 16.22
C LYS A 154 20.82 -16.66 16.54
N ILE A 155 19.93 -16.17 17.40
CA ILE A 155 18.64 -16.82 17.67
C ILE A 155 17.77 -16.81 16.40
N LYS A 156 17.68 -15.68 15.70
CA LYS A 156 16.94 -15.53 14.44
C LYS A 156 17.51 -16.47 13.35
N GLU A 157 18.84 -16.49 13.17
CA GLU A 157 19.51 -17.41 12.25
C GLU A 157 19.28 -18.87 12.59
N THR A 158 19.30 -19.22 13.88
CA THR A 158 19.01 -20.58 14.34
C THR A 158 17.58 -20.99 14.03
N PHE A 159 16.60 -20.11 14.24
CA PHE A 159 15.20 -20.37 13.91
C PHE A 159 14.96 -20.46 12.40
N ILE A 160 15.64 -19.65 11.60
CA ILE A 160 15.60 -19.74 10.13
C ILE A 160 16.23 -21.05 9.66
N SER A 161 17.40 -21.43 10.19
CA SER A 161 18.11 -22.66 9.82
C SER A 161 17.36 -23.93 10.23
N THR A 162 16.52 -23.86 11.24
CA THR A 162 15.65 -24.97 11.68
C THR A 162 14.32 -25.05 10.94
N GLY A 163 14.06 -24.12 10.00
CA GLY A 163 12.81 -24.08 9.23
C GLY A 163 11.60 -23.59 10.04
N LEU A 164 11.81 -23.07 11.26
CA LEU A 164 10.73 -22.51 12.09
C LEU A 164 10.29 -21.11 11.63
N PHE A 165 11.15 -20.42 10.89
CA PHE A 165 10.80 -19.18 10.20
C PHE A 165 11.19 -19.29 8.71
N PRO A 166 10.38 -18.72 7.81
CA PRO A 166 10.78 -18.62 6.42
C PRO A 166 12.05 -17.76 6.29
N PRO A 167 12.92 -18.04 5.31
CA PRO A 167 14.06 -17.19 5.04
C PRO A 167 13.62 -15.74 4.81
N PRO A 168 14.45 -14.74 5.20
CA PRO A 168 14.13 -13.34 4.94
C PRO A 168 13.97 -13.15 3.43
N ARG A 169 12.85 -12.53 3.03
CA ARG A 169 12.60 -12.17 1.63
C ARG A 169 13.61 -11.10 1.22
N LYS A 170 14.12 -11.22 0.01
CA LYS A 170 14.91 -10.13 -0.56
C LYS A 170 13.98 -8.98 -0.88
N ILE A 171 14.26 -7.84 -0.25
CA ILE A 171 13.55 -6.59 -0.44
C ILE A 171 14.43 -5.68 -1.29
N PHE A 172 13.83 -4.96 -2.23
CA PHE A 172 14.50 -3.96 -3.03
C PHE A 172 13.65 -2.70 -3.15
N SER A 173 14.30 -1.56 -3.27
CA SER A 173 13.67 -0.26 -3.48
C SER A 173 13.83 0.18 -4.94
N ILE A 174 12.91 1.00 -5.40
CA ILE A 174 12.89 1.56 -6.74
C ILE A 174 12.98 3.07 -6.64
N PRO A 175 13.77 3.72 -7.50
CA PRO A 175 13.84 5.18 -7.56
C PRO A 175 12.43 5.80 -7.69
N ASN A 176 12.24 6.96 -7.10
CA ASN A 176 10.98 7.70 -7.08
C ASN A 176 9.78 6.95 -6.44
N THR A 177 10.08 5.92 -5.61
CA THR A 177 9.07 5.15 -4.86
C THR A 177 9.54 5.02 -3.39
N PRO A 178 9.53 6.11 -2.62
CA PRO A 178 10.22 6.18 -1.32
C PRO A 178 9.58 5.37 -0.20
N PHE A 179 8.30 4.97 -0.33
CA PHE A 179 7.55 4.34 0.76
C PHE A 179 7.10 2.91 0.45
N PHE A 180 7.44 2.39 -0.72
CA PHE A 180 7.04 1.05 -1.11
C PHE A 180 8.27 0.15 -1.29
N GLU A 181 8.24 -1.00 -0.63
CA GLU A 181 9.28 -2.00 -0.71
C GLU A 181 8.80 -3.19 -1.53
N TYR A 182 9.56 -3.53 -2.55
CA TYR A 182 9.31 -4.68 -3.41
C TYR A 182 10.00 -5.93 -2.87
N ASN A 183 9.40 -7.09 -3.11
CA ASN A 183 10.03 -8.38 -2.82
C ASN A 183 10.02 -9.28 -4.07
N GLU A 184 10.75 -10.38 -4.03
CA GLU A 184 10.84 -11.31 -5.17
C GLU A 184 9.48 -11.88 -5.58
N ASP A 185 8.54 -12.08 -4.63
CA ASP A 185 7.21 -12.61 -4.94
C ASP A 185 6.42 -11.63 -5.80
N SER A 186 6.53 -10.31 -5.51
CA SER A 186 5.83 -9.27 -6.26
C SER A 186 6.28 -9.13 -7.73
N THR A 187 7.40 -9.74 -8.11
CA THR A 187 7.89 -9.78 -9.50
C THR A 187 7.41 -11.00 -10.28
N THR A 188 6.80 -11.97 -9.59
CA THR A 188 6.36 -13.23 -10.18
C THR A 188 4.95 -13.06 -10.74
N ILE A 189 4.70 -13.64 -11.91
CA ILE A 189 3.35 -13.74 -12.47
C ILE A 189 2.83 -15.15 -12.13
N VAL A 190 1.72 -15.23 -11.42
CA VAL A 190 1.07 -16.49 -11.10
C VAL A 190 0.13 -16.92 -12.21
N THR A 191 -0.10 -18.23 -12.30
CA THR A 191 -1.01 -18.80 -13.30
C THR A 191 -2.47 -18.62 -12.89
N LYS A 192 -3.39 -18.64 -13.87
CA LYS A 192 -4.84 -18.63 -13.59
C LYS A 192 -5.29 -19.77 -12.68
N ASP A 193 -4.63 -20.93 -12.73
CA ASP A 193 -4.96 -22.05 -11.86
C ASP A 193 -4.46 -21.85 -10.42
N GLU A 194 -3.40 -21.11 -10.23
CA GLU A 194 -2.95 -20.67 -8.90
C GLU A 194 -3.93 -19.67 -8.32
N LEU A 195 -4.33 -18.65 -9.06
CA LEU A 195 -5.35 -17.67 -8.65
C LEU A 195 -6.69 -18.36 -8.31
N LYS A 196 -7.12 -19.39 -9.07
CA LYS A 196 -8.34 -20.17 -8.75
C LYS A 196 -8.23 -20.91 -7.42
N ARG A 197 -7.04 -21.40 -7.06
CA ARG A 197 -6.81 -22.09 -5.78
C ARG A 197 -6.79 -21.10 -4.62
N GLU A 198 -6.36 -19.88 -4.87
CA GLU A 198 -6.28 -18.83 -3.87
C GLU A 198 -7.66 -18.21 -3.54
N LEU A 199 -8.52 -18.06 -4.54
CA LEU A 199 -9.81 -17.40 -4.40
C LEU A 199 -10.68 -17.88 -3.22
N PRO A 200 -10.86 -19.19 -2.94
CA PRO A 200 -11.62 -19.64 -1.78
C PRO A 200 -11.00 -19.28 -0.43
N LEU A 201 -9.68 -18.98 -0.42
CA LEU A 201 -8.93 -18.61 0.79
C LEU A 201 -8.97 -17.10 1.03
N SER A 202 -9.37 -16.34 0.04
CA SER A 202 -9.39 -14.88 0.02
C SER A 202 -10.69 -14.25 0.58
N GLY A 203 -11.44 -14.98 1.41
CA GLY A 203 -12.70 -14.48 1.99
C GLY A 203 -12.63 -13.09 2.64
N VAL A 204 -11.44 -12.64 2.98
CA VAL A 204 -11.14 -11.28 3.47
C VAL A 204 -11.32 -10.21 2.38
N TYR A 205 -11.04 -10.56 1.12
CA TYR A 205 -11.11 -9.61 -0.01
C TYR A 205 -12.49 -9.50 -0.64
N ALA A 206 -13.38 -10.43 -0.36
CA ALA A 206 -14.74 -10.46 -0.88
C ALA A 206 -15.80 -9.88 0.09
N SER A 207 -15.36 -9.20 1.16
CA SER A 207 -16.26 -8.60 2.14
C SER A 207 -17.08 -7.46 1.54
N GLU A 208 -18.34 -7.33 1.96
CA GLU A 208 -19.21 -6.24 1.55
C GLU A 208 -18.58 -4.89 1.93
N ILE A 209 -18.58 -3.97 0.97
CA ILE A 209 -18.14 -2.59 1.18
C ILE A 209 -19.39 -1.80 1.54
N ASN A 210 -19.51 -1.37 2.78
CA ASN A 210 -20.59 -0.50 3.18
C ASN A 210 -20.23 0.96 2.92
N LEU A 211 -20.58 1.46 1.73
CA LEU A 211 -20.32 2.83 1.28
C LEU A 211 -21.42 3.80 1.70
N THR A 212 -21.88 3.72 2.94
CA THR A 212 -22.80 4.73 3.49
C THR A 212 -22.07 6.04 3.73
N ASP A 213 -22.81 7.17 3.79
CA ASP A 213 -22.24 8.50 4.09
C ASP A 213 -21.49 8.55 5.44
N ASP A 214 -21.76 7.60 6.34
CA ASP A 214 -21.08 7.45 7.63
C ASP A 214 -19.79 6.63 7.55
N HIS A 215 -19.42 6.09 6.37
CA HIS A 215 -18.26 5.25 6.24
C HIS A 215 -16.97 6.06 6.36
N GLN A 216 -16.14 5.75 7.35
CA GLN A 216 -14.98 6.54 7.72
C GLN A 216 -13.97 6.72 6.57
N GLU A 217 -13.68 5.64 5.81
CA GLU A 217 -12.72 5.71 4.69
C GLU A 217 -13.26 6.59 3.54
N VAL A 218 -14.57 6.56 3.28
CA VAL A 218 -15.21 7.46 2.30
C VAL A 218 -15.07 8.91 2.73
N GLN A 219 -15.36 9.23 4.01
CA GLN A 219 -15.21 10.60 4.52
C GLN A 219 -13.77 11.11 4.42
N TYR A 220 -12.77 10.26 4.71
CA TYR A 220 -11.37 10.65 4.57
C TYR A 220 -10.95 10.79 3.11
N PHE A 221 -11.47 9.95 2.21
CA PHE A 221 -11.23 10.08 0.77
C PHE A 221 -11.72 11.43 0.23
N GLU A 222 -12.96 11.80 0.58
CA GLU A 222 -13.53 13.09 0.22
C GLU A 222 -12.74 14.28 0.82
N LYS A 223 -12.31 14.16 2.09
CA LYS A 223 -11.47 15.17 2.73
C LYS A 223 -10.13 15.35 2.01
N ILE A 224 -9.47 14.26 1.60
CA ILE A 224 -8.21 14.31 0.87
C ILE A 224 -8.37 15.08 -0.43
N ILE A 225 -9.40 14.77 -1.22
CA ILE A 225 -9.69 15.46 -2.47
C ILE A 225 -9.91 16.97 -2.22
N SER A 226 -10.76 17.27 -1.23
CA SER A 226 -11.06 18.66 -0.85
C SER A 226 -9.80 19.43 -0.41
N GLU A 227 -8.92 18.82 0.40
CA GLU A 227 -7.69 19.48 0.85
C GLU A 227 -6.72 19.75 -0.30
N PHE A 228 -6.56 18.82 -1.25
CA PHE A 228 -5.75 19.06 -2.44
C PHE A 228 -6.32 20.21 -3.28
N GLN A 229 -7.63 20.22 -3.56
CA GLN A 229 -8.28 21.27 -4.35
C GLN A 229 -8.16 22.64 -3.68
N LYS A 230 -8.33 22.74 -2.36
CA LYS A 230 -8.13 24.01 -1.60
C LYS A 230 -6.72 24.57 -1.76
N ASN A 231 -5.75 23.72 -2.02
CA ASN A 231 -4.36 24.09 -2.24
C ASN A 231 -3.99 24.20 -3.73
N ASN A 232 -4.99 24.28 -4.62
CA ASN A 232 -4.84 24.38 -6.08
C ASN A 232 -4.06 23.21 -6.70
N ILE A 233 -4.17 22.01 -6.11
CA ILE A 233 -3.58 20.77 -6.63
C ILE A 233 -4.67 20.05 -7.43
N LYS A 234 -4.41 19.74 -8.69
CA LYS A 234 -5.33 18.98 -9.53
C LYS A 234 -5.35 17.50 -9.09
N VAL A 235 -6.55 16.98 -8.86
CA VAL A 235 -6.75 15.59 -8.45
C VAL A 235 -7.38 14.80 -9.59
N VAL A 236 -6.79 13.66 -9.89
CA VAL A 236 -7.31 12.68 -10.85
C VAL A 236 -7.42 11.34 -10.13
N ILE A 237 -8.56 10.69 -10.24
CA ILE A 237 -8.79 9.38 -9.63
C ILE A 237 -8.64 8.30 -10.69
N PHE A 238 -8.01 7.19 -10.33
CA PHE A 238 -8.06 5.98 -11.16
C PHE A 238 -8.30 4.75 -10.30
N THR A 239 -8.97 3.75 -10.85
CA THR A 239 -9.14 2.47 -10.14
C THR A 239 -8.00 1.53 -10.48
N THR A 240 -7.59 0.72 -9.51
CA THR A 240 -6.54 -0.27 -9.74
C THR A 240 -7.12 -1.58 -10.28
N PRO A 241 -6.45 -2.25 -11.24
CA PRO A 241 -6.97 -3.45 -11.87
C PRO A 241 -6.86 -4.69 -10.98
N VAL A 242 -7.83 -5.58 -11.14
CA VAL A 242 -7.83 -6.92 -10.54
C VAL A 242 -8.10 -7.99 -11.60
N PRO A 243 -7.69 -9.27 -11.39
CA PRO A 243 -8.01 -10.35 -12.32
C PRO A 243 -9.53 -10.52 -12.47
N ASN A 244 -10.01 -10.85 -13.66
CA ASN A 244 -11.43 -11.14 -13.90
C ASN A 244 -11.99 -12.22 -12.97
N LEU A 245 -11.15 -13.17 -12.56
CA LEU A 245 -11.54 -14.19 -11.59
C LEU A 245 -11.99 -13.58 -10.26
N TYR A 246 -11.23 -12.60 -9.74
CA TYR A 246 -11.59 -11.90 -8.52
C TYR A 246 -12.76 -10.94 -8.73
N TYR A 247 -12.72 -10.12 -9.80
CA TYR A 247 -13.79 -9.18 -10.13
C TYR A 247 -15.15 -9.85 -10.26
N ASN A 248 -15.20 -11.04 -10.91
CA ASN A 248 -16.44 -11.81 -11.07
C ASN A 248 -16.90 -12.51 -9.79
N ALA A 249 -16.02 -12.69 -8.80
CA ALA A 249 -16.36 -13.22 -7.49
C ALA A 249 -16.93 -12.16 -6.53
N LEU A 250 -16.73 -10.87 -6.81
CA LEU A 250 -17.37 -9.79 -6.07
C LEU A 250 -18.88 -9.80 -6.31
N SER A 251 -19.64 -9.53 -5.25
CA SER A 251 -21.10 -9.37 -5.38
C SER A 251 -21.43 -8.14 -6.24
N ASP A 252 -22.60 -8.16 -6.88
CA ASP A 252 -23.03 -7.01 -7.68
C ASP A 252 -23.24 -5.78 -6.80
N SER A 253 -23.68 -5.94 -5.54
CA SER A 253 -23.83 -4.84 -4.60
C SER A 253 -22.51 -4.14 -4.32
N VAL A 254 -21.40 -4.89 -4.14
CA VAL A 254 -20.05 -4.31 -3.93
C VAL A 254 -19.61 -3.48 -5.14
N LYS A 255 -19.79 -4.02 -6.35
CA LYS A 255 -19.44 -3.32 -7.58
C LYS A 255 -20.29 -2.06 -7.78
N ASP A 256 -21.59 -2.17 -7.55
CA ASP A 256 -22.54 -1.06 -7.70
C ASP A 256 -22.26 0.06 -6.68
N ASP A 257 -21.99 -0.28 -5.43
CA ASP A 257 -21.70 0.73 -4.40
C ASP A 257 -20.37 1.43 -4.66
N PHE A 258 -19.35 0.69 -5.11
CA PHE A 258 -18.07 1.31 -5.50
C PHE A 258 -18.24 2.26 -6.70
N ASN A 259 -19.00 1.85 -7.73
CA ASN A 259 -19.28 2.72 -8.87
C ASN A 259 -20.07 3.97 -8.46
N LYS A 260 -21.08 3.85 -7.57
CA LYS A 260 -21.82 5.00 -7.02
C LYS A 260 -20.91 5.95 -6.24
N LEU A 261 -19.96 5.42 -5.46
CA LEU A 261 -18.96 6.25 -4.79
C LEU A 261 -18.14 7.06 -5.80
N LEU A 262 -17.63 6.40 -6.84
CA LEU A 262 -16.84 7.07 -7.86
C LEU A 262 -17.66 8.14 -8.60
N GLU A 263 -18.90 7.84 -8.99
CA GLU A 263 -19.81 8.79 -9.60
C GLU A 263 -20.11 10.00 -8.69
N LYS A 264 -20.37 9.74 -7.39
CA LYS A 264 -20.59 10.79 -6.40
C LYS A 264 -19.38 11.71 -6.30
N VAL A 265 -18.18 11.12 -6.15
CA VAL A 265 -16.93 11.89 -6.01
C VAL A 265 -16.64 12.72 -7.28
N SER A 266 -16.83 12.14 -8.46
CA SER A 266 -16.66 12.87 -9.72
C SER A 266 -17.59 14.08 -9.80
N ASN A 267 -18.87 13.91 -9.44
CA ASN A 267 -19.87 14.98 -9.51
C ASN A 267 -19.67 16.04 -8.42
N ASP A 268 -19.36 15.65 -7.19
CA ASP A 268 -19.29 16.57 -6.05
C ASP A 268 -18.00 17.41 -6.06
N TYR A 269 -16.91 16.88 -6.63
CA TYR A 269 -15.58 17.48 -6.60
C TYR A 269 -15.06 17.87 -7.99
N ASP A 270 -15.81 17.61 -9.07
CA ASP A 270 -15.41 17.87 -10.46
C ASP A 270 -14.03 17.26 -10.78
N VAL A 271 -13.86 15.97 -10.44
CA VAL A 271 -12.63 15.22 -10.69
C VAL A 271 -12.81 14.17 -11.77
N GLU A 272 -11.80 14.05 -12.63
CA GLU A 272 -11.76 12.98 -13.65
C GLU A 272 -11.51 11.63 -13.02
N ILE A 273 -12.24 10.60 -13.49
CA ILE A 273 -12.10 9.22 -13.02
C ILE A 273 -11.81 8.29 -14.20
N TYR A 274 -10.72 7.52 -14.06
CA TYR A 274 -10.31 6.49 -15.01
C TYR A 274 -10.51 5.10 -14.39
N ASN A 275 -11.40 4.31 -14.96
CA ASN A 275 -11.76 3.01 -14.37
C ASN A 275 -10.99 1.86 -15.04
N PHE A 276 -9.97 1.35 -14.36
CA PHE A 276 -9.18 0.18 -14.78
C PHE A 276 -9.59 -1.11 -14.05
N SER A 277 -10.63 -1.11 -13.21
CA SER A 277 -10.94 -2.22 -12.27
C SER A 277 -10.90 -3.61 -12.91
N ASN A 278 -11.36 -3.78 -14.16
CA ASN A 278 -11.32 -5.04 -14.89
C ASN A 278 -10.72 -4.93 -16.31
N GLU A 279 -10.09 -3.80 -16.64
CA GLU A 279 -9.56 -3.57 -17.99
C GLU A 279 -8.49 -4.60 -18.39
N PHE A 280 -7.64 -5.00 -17.44
CA PHE A 280 -6.57 -5.96 -17.65
C PHE A 280 -6.90 -7.36 -17.10
N GLY A 281 -8.15 -7.62 -16.69
CA GLY A 281 -8.54 -8.78 -15.90
C GLY A 281 -8.29 -10.14 -16.56
N ASP A 282 -8.22 -10.20 -17.91
CA ASP A 282 -7.92 -11.41 -18.67
C ASP A 282 -6.43 -11.63 -18.93
N MET A 283 -5.58 -10.66 -18.60
CA MET A 283 -4.15 -10.72 -18.85
C MET A 283 -3.41 -11.53 -17.78
N ASP A 284 -2.33 -12.19 -18.16
CA ASP A 284 -1.44 -12.88 -17.24
C ASP A 284 -0.37 -11.88 -16.74
N ILE A 285 -0.78 -10.96 -15.85
CA ILE A 285 0.06 -9.89 -15.30
C ILE A 285 -0.01 -9.78 -13.76
N TYR A 286 -0.70 -10.69 -13.10
CA TYR A 286 -0.94 -10.63 -11.66
C TYR A 286 -0.02 -11.57 -10.88
N TRP A 287 0.37 -11.16 -9.68
CA TRP A 287 1.11 -12.03 -8.77
C TRP A 287 0.23 -12.61 -7.64
N ASP A 288 -0.97 -12.05 -7.45
CA ASP A 288 -2.04 -12.58 -6.59
C ASP A 288 -3.42 -12.09 -7.08
N LEU A 289 -4.46 -12.26 -6.27
CA LEU A 289 -5.84 -11.91 -6.63
C LEU A 289 -6.12 -10.40 -6.72
N ILE A 290 -5.22 -9.54 -6.26
CA ILE A 290 -5.49 -8.11 -6.18
C ILE A 290 -4.34 -7.24 -6.71
N HIS A 291 -3.14 -7.80 -6.88
CA HIS A 291 -2.00 -7.02 -7.29
C HIS A 291 -1.49 -7.40 -8.68
N VAL A 292 -1.23 -6.38 -9.47
CA VAL A 292 -0.43 -6.52 -10.69
C VAL A 292 1.01 -6.84 -10.30
N SER A 293 1.68 -7.74 -11.02
CA SER A 293 3.09 -8.06 -10.77
C SER A 293 4.00 -6.92 -11.23
N TYR A 294 5.08 -6.65 -10.50
CA TYR A 294 6.14 -5.76 -10.95
C TYR A 294 7.07 -6.48 -11.94
N ASN A 295 6.61 -6.58 -13.18
CA ASN A 295 7.24 -7.39 -14.24
C ASN A 295 7.13 -6.67 -15.60
N GLU A 296 8.01 -6.99 -16.55
CA GLU A 296 7.97 -6.40 -17.89
C GLU A 296 6.64 -6.63 -18.63
N LYS A 297 6.00 -7.80 -18.45
CA LYS A 297 4.69 -8.08 -19.05
C LYS A 297 3.58 -7.22 -18.47
N SER A 298 3.77 -6.69 -17.29
CA SER A 298 2.79 -5.86 -16.57
C SER A 298 2.96 -4.36 -16.86
N LEU A 299 3.92 -3.97 -17.67
CA LEU A 299 4.16 -2.57 -18.04
C LEU A 299 2.93 -1.92 -18.69
N VAL A 300 2.07 -2.71 -19.33
CA VAL A 300 0.82 -2.23 -19.95
C VAL A 300 -0.03 -1.40 -18.98
N TYR A 301 -0.09 -1.77 -17.70
CA TYR A 301 -0.80 -1.01 -16.68
C TYR A 301 -0.12 0.34 -16.41
N SER A 302 1.21 0.33 -16.22
CA SER A 302 1.99 1.58 -16.04
C SER A 302 1.92 2.48 -17.26
N GLU A 303 1.94 1.92 -18.46
CA GLU A 303 1.77 2.67 -19.71
C GLU A 303 0.38 3.30 -19.84
N SER A 304 -0.67 2.63 -19.35
CA SER A 304 -2.03 3.20 -19.33
C SER A 304 -2.14 4.33 -18.33
N VAL A 305 -1.50 4.22 -17.16
CA VAL A 305 -1.40 5.34 -16.21
C VAL A 305 -0.59 6.50 -16.80
N ALA A 306 0.52 6.23 -17.50
CA ALA A 306 1.27 7.30 -18.17
C ALA A 306 0.42 8.04 -19.24
N LYS A 307 -0.43 7.32 -19.98
CA LYS A 307 -1.32 7.93 -20.98
C LYS A 307 -2.37 8.86 -20.36
N ILE A 308 -2.95 8.47 -19.20
CA ILE A 308 -3.88 9.39 -18.53
C ILE A 308 -3.14 10.60 -17.95
N ILE A 309 -1.91 10.45 -17.45
CA ILE A 309 -1.09 11.56 -17.01
C ILE A 309 -0.85 12.55 -18.18
N LEU A 310 -0.40 12.04 -19.33
CA LEU A 310 -0.18 12.87 -20.53
C LEU A 310 -1.46 13.61 -20.96
N LYS A 311 -2.60 12.91 -20.98
CA LYS A 311 -3.89 13.51 -21.33
C LYS A 311 -4.26 14.67 -20.39
N GLU A 312 -4.03 14.51 -19.09
CA GLU A 312 -4.36 15.53 -18.09
C GLU A 312 -3.41 16.74 -18.12
N ILE A 313 -2.13 16.52 -18.48
CA ILE A 313 -1.17 17.61 -18.66
C ILE A 313 -1.53 18.46 -19.90
N GLU A 314 -2.08 17.85 -20.94
CA GLU A 314 -2.42 18.49 -22.22
C GLU A 314 -3.80 19.17 -22.21
N SER A 315 -4.64 18.92 -21.19
CA SER A 315 -5.99 19.47 -21.04
C SER A 315 -5.99 20.90 -20.48
#